data_ba3101f0b127288520b0e9b962078fc6
#
_entry.id   ba3101f0b127288520b0e9b962078fc6
#
_cell.length_a   1.000
_cell.length_b   1.000
_cell.length_c   1.000
_cell.angle_alpha   90.00
_cell.angle_beta   90.00
_cell.angle_gamma   90.00
#
_symmetry.space_group_name_H-M   'P 1'
#
loop_
_entity.id
_entity.type
_entity.pdbx_description
1 polymer ?
#
loop_
_entity_poly.entity_id
_entity_poly.type
_entity_poly.pdbx_seq_one_letter_code
_entity_poly.pdbx_strand_id
1 'polypeptide(L)'
;MTRTPLTATDLAPLARAALGRTPFTATRLPGGTRKGVYRLALDDGSTAVVYVWSAAEDFWDAAPPGPRDPLTPGTGLALFTAAHDRLTAAGVRTPRLLYADATRTLLAADAAVVEDLTGGSLQEALAGDTREAEAALDRFADLVARLHAQRGPAFGSVALVDNGVVPKGGSCERLVTEGALRDIAASAARDRRIAAAHDELDDVVEELASAVRPRSRFSLVHGELGPDHVLLTAQGQPALVDVEGLRYFDVEWEHVFLRLRLGSHYPRLRTAGLDEDRLRLYRLATHLSLVAGPLRLLEGDFPDRVALRGIVEHHLRRALEFVGE
;
A
#
# COMPACT_ATOMS: atom_id res chain seq x y z
N MET A 1 -10.60 -22.40 7.84
CA MET A 1 -11.30 -22.02 9.09
C MET A 1 -11.83 -20.60 8.90
N THR A 2 -13.08 -20.33 9.24
CA THR A 2 -13.61 -18.96 9.16
C THR A 2 -12.96 -18.12 10.26
N ARG A 3 -12.28 -17.04 9.89
CA ARG A 3 -11.66 -16.11 10.86
C ARG A 3 -12.77 -15.36 11.60
N THR A 4 -12.72 -15.35 12.92
CA THR A 4 -13.71 -14.65 13.74
C THR A 4 -13.21 -13.20 13.98
N PRO A 5 -13.96 -12.18 13.54
CA PRO A 5 -13.60 -10.80 13.83
C PRO A 5 -13.59 -10.49 15.34
N LEU A 6 -12.74 -9.57 15.76
CA LEU A 6 -12.72 -9.07 17.13
C LEU A 6 -14.01 -8.31 17.44
N THR A 7 -14.48 -8.46 18.68
CA THR A 7 -15.69 -7.82 19.19
C THR A 7 -15.37 -6.52 19.95
N ALA A 8 -16.40 -5.74 20.28
CA ALA A 8 -16.26 -4.59 21.17
C ALA A 8 -15.67 -4.97 22.53
N THR A 9 -16.00 -6.16 23.04
CA THR A 9 -15.46 -6.67 24.31
C THR A 9 -13.96 -6.94 24.21
N ASP A 10 -13.49 -7.53 23.11
CA ASP A 10 -12.08 -7.82 22.89
C ASP A 10 -11.25 -6.53 22.80
N LEU A 11 -11.79 -5.48 22.18
CA LEU A 11 -11.13 -4.20 21.97
C LEU A 11 -11.34 -3.18 23.12
N ALA A 12 -12.19 -3.49 24.09
CA ALA A 12 -12.50 -2.59 25.21
C ALA A 12 -11.27 -2.23 26.08
N PRO A 13 -10.33 -3.13 26.41
CA PRO A 13 -9.13 -2.76 27.16
C PRO A 13 -8.29 -1.72 26.42
N LEU A 14 -8.09 -1.90 25.12
CA LEU A 14 -7.33 -0.99 24.27
C LEU A 14 -8.03 0.37 24.14
N ALA A 15 -9.34 0.40 23.91
CA ALA A 15 -10.13 1.62 23.80
C ALA A 15 -10.11 2.43 25.11
N ARG A 16 -10.21 1.77 26.27
CA ARG A 16 -10.10 2.43 27.58
C ARG A 16 -8.71 3.04 27.79
N ALA A 17 -7.66 2.32 27.44
CA ALA A 17 -6.29 2.82 27.59
C ALA A 17 -6.01 4.01 26.66
N ALA A 18 -6.48 3.93 25.42
CA ALA A 18 -6.24 4.94 24.40
C ALA A 18 -7.13 6.20 24.56
N LEU A 19 -8.39 6.03 24.92
CA LEU A 19 -9.43 7.06 24.78
C LEU A 19 -10.15 7.36 26.10
N GLY A 20 -9.95 6.54 27.14
CA GLY A 20 -10.72 6.62 28.40
C GLY A 20 -12.21 6.27 28.21
N ARG A 21 -12.56 5.55 27.15
CA ARG A 21 -13.93 5.26 26.72
C ARG A 21 -14.15 3.77 26.52
N THR A 22 -15.41 3.36 26.54
CA THR A 22 -15.80 1.96 26.30
C THR A 22 -16.51 1.87 24.95
N PRO A 23 -16.08 0.98 24.04
CA PRO A 23 -16.79 0.76 22.78
C PRO A 23 -18.06 -0.06 23.03
N PHE A 24 -19.17 0.33 22.40
CA PHE A 24 -20.39 -0.47 22.38
C PHE A 24 -20.51 -1.29 21.10
N THR A 25 -19.85 -0.88 20.00
CA THR A 25 -19.71 -1.69 18.78
C THR A 25 -18.27 -1.68 18.27
N ALA A 26 -17.88 -2.78 17.63
CA ALA A 26 -16.68 -2.88 16.81
C ALA A 26 -17.07 -3.50 15.46
N THR A 27 -16.83 -2.78 14.38
CA THR A 27 -17.15 -3.22 13.03
C THR A 27 -15.86 -3.39 12.25
N ARG A 28 -15.57 -4.62 11.79
CA ARG A 28 -14.44 -4.86 10.90
C ARG A 28 -14.70 -4.19 9.56
N LEU A 29 -13.80 -3.30 9.13
CA LEU A 29 -13.88 -2.64 7.84
C LEU A 29 -13.37 -3.58 6.74
N PRO A 30 -13.92 -3.50 5.52
CA PRO A 30 -13.44 -4.29 4.38
C PRO A 30 -12.04 -3.86 3.96
N GLY A 31 -11.37 -4.74 3.22
CA GLY A 31 -9.97 -4.54 2.80
C GLY A 31 -8.99 -5.03 3.87
N GLY A 32 -7.72 -4.70 3.67
CA GLY A 32 -6.64 -5.18 4.52
C GLY A 32 -6.35 -6.67 4.33
N THR A 33 -5.17 -6.98 3.80
CA THR A 33 -4.73 -8.37 3.62
C THR A 33 -3.74 -8.80 4.70
N ARG A 34 -3.19 -7.85 5.47
CA ARG A 34 -2.13 -8.08 6.47
C ARG A 34 -2.44 -7.55 7.86
N LYS A 35 -3.55 -6.84 8.03
CA LYS A 35 -4.01 -6.30 9.32
C LYS A 35 -5.52 -6.26 9.38
N GLY A 36 -6.07 -6.38 10.61
CA GLY A 36 -7.46 -6.08 10.88
C GLY A 36 -7.66 -4.58 11.04
N VAL A 37 -8.72 -4.05 10.45
CA VAL A 37 -9.13 -2.65 10.59
C VAL A 37 -10.53 -2.62 11.19
N TYR A 38 -10.67 -2.01 12.35
CA TYR A 38 -11.94 -2.00 13.11
C TYR A 38 -12.37 -0.57 13.42
N ARG A 39 -13.59 -0.22 13.04
CA ARG A 39 -14.23 1.02 13.51
C ARG A 39 -14.93 0.76 14.82
N LEU A 40 -14.60 1.55 15.83
CA LEU A 40 -15.28 1.56 17.13
C LEU A 40 -16.31 2.68 17.15
N ALA A 41 -17.50 2.40 17.69
CA ALA A 41 -18.42 3.42 18.16
C ALA A 41 -18.36 3.43 19.69
N LEU A 42 -18.16 4.62 20.26
CA LEU A 42 -17.89 4.81 21.68
C LEU A 42 -19.13 5.30 22.43
N ASP A 43 -19.12 5.15 23.75
CA ASP A 43 -20.22 5.46 24.66
C ASP A 43 -20.63 6.95 24.66
N ASP A 44 -19.78 7.85 24.15
CA ASP A 44 -20.07 9.28 23.99
C ASP A 44 -20.54 9.65 22.57
N GLY A 45 -20.74 8.67 21.71
CA GLY A 45 -21.14 8.86 20.30
C GLY A 45 -19.99 9.18 19.35
N SER A 46 -18.75 9.29 19.84
CA SER A 46 -17.57 9.45 18.99
C SER A 46 -17.12 8.12 18.39
N THR A 47 -16.24 8.18 17.39
CA THR A 47 -15.68 7.00 16.72
C THR A 47 -14.15 7.05 16.69
N ALA A 48 -13.53 5.88 16.60
CA ALA A 48 -12.10 5.70 16.36
C ALA A 48 -11.85 4.47 15.51
N VAL A 49 -10.67 4.37 14.90
CA VAL A 49 -10.26 3.19 14.13
C VAL A 49 -9.13 2.49 14.86
N VAL A 50 -9.20 1.16 14.91
CA VAL A 50 -8.16 0.29 15.48
C VAL A 50 -7.53 -0.53 14.36
N TYR A 51 -6.21 -0.50 14.28
CA TYR A 51 -5.40 -1.40 13.48
C TYR A 51 -4.87 -2.53 14.38
N VAL A 52 -4.99 -3.77 13.90
CA VAL A 52 -4.55 -4.96 14.65
C VAL A 52 -3.66 -5.81 13.74
N TRP A 53 -2.42 -6.03 14.17
CA TRP A 53 -1.48 -6.91 13.47
C TRP A 53 -1.35 -8.23 14.22
N SER A 54 -2.09 -9.22 13.75
CA SER A 54 -2.05 -10.59 14.28
C SER A 54 -2.06 -11.61 13.15
N ALA A 55 -1.61 -12.82 13.42
CA ALA A 55 -1.68 -13.91 12.43
C ALA A 55 -3.13 -14.23 12.00
N ALA A 56 -4.13 -13.96 12.87
CA ALA A 56 -5.54 -14.13 12.53
C ALA A 56 -6.04 -13.10 11.51
N GLU A 57 -5.38 -11.97 11.37
CA GLU A 57 -5.72 -10.89 10.44
C GLU A 57 -4.83 -10.85 9.19
N ASP A 58 -3.74 -11.64 9.17
CA ASP A 58 -2.86 -11.76 8.01
C ASP A 58 -3.32 -12.92 7.11
N PHE A 59 -3.64 -12.61 5.86
CA PHE A 59 -4.06 -13.59 4.84
C PHE A 59 -2.90 -14.12 3.99
N TRP A 60 -1.66 -13.72 4.29
CA TRP A 60 -0.48 -14.20 3.56
C TRP A 60 0.19 -15.35 4.32
N ASP A 61 0.29 -16.51 3.67
CA ASP A 61 0.79 -17.75 4.30
C ASP A 61 2.30 -17.77 4.59
N ALA A 62 3.05 -16.82 4.10
CA ALA A 62 4.50 -16.79 4.30
C ALA A 62 4.87 -15.75 5.35
N ALA A 63 5.80 -16.11 6.24
CA ALA A 63 6.51 -15.11 7.03
C ALA A 63 7.03 -14.02 6.09
N PRO A 64 6.81 -12.74 6.42
CA PRO A 64 7.30 -11.65 5.59
C PRO A 64 8.79 -11.89 5.37
N PRO A 65 9.30 -11.71 4.13
CA PRO A 65 10.73 -11.72 3.90
C PRO A 65 11.36 -10.75 4.90
N GLY A 66 12.55 -11.09 5.36
CA GLY A 66 13.19 -10.36 6.44
C GLY A 66 13.26 -8.85 6.14
N PRO A 67 13.42 -7.99 7.14
CA PRO A 67 13.34 -6.53 7.04
C PRO A 67 14.37 -5.89 6.08
N ARG A 68 15.10 -6.68 5.34
CA ARG A 68 16.14 -6.26 4.38
C ARG A 68 15.74 -6.29 2.92
N ASP A 69 14.54 -6.81 2.58
CA ASP A 69 14.02 -6.72 1.22
C ASP A 69 13.24 -5.40 1.07
N PRO A 70 13.79 -4.41 0.34
CA PRO A 70 13.18 -3.09 0.21
C PRO A 70 11.86 -3.08 -0.60
N LEU A 71 11.54 -4.17 -1.30
CA LEU A 71 10.30 -4.29 -2.08
C LEU A 71 9.22 -5.11 -1.37
N THR A 72 9.56 -5.80 -0.30
CA THR A 72 8.54 -6.55 0.44
C THR A 72 7.49 -5.61 0.99
N PRO A 73 6.21 -5.89 0.75
CA PRO A 73 5.13 -5.16 1.40
C PRO A 73 5.31 -5.22 2.91
N GLY A 74 5.63 -4.07 3.50
CA GLY A 74 5.82 -3.97 4.94
C GLY A 74 4.49 -4.13 5.66
N THR A 75 4.51 -4.76 6.84
CA THR A 75 3.37 -4.82 7.75
C THR A 75 3.86 -4.76 9.19
N GLY A 76 3.05 -4.26 10.07
CA GLY A 76 3.32 -4.23 11.50
C GLY A 76 3.39 -2.83 12.09
N LEU A 77 3.16 -2.77 13.40
CA LEU A 77 3.10 -1.51 14.17
C LEU A 77 4.37 -0.67 14.03
N ALA A 78 5.56 -1.29 14.03
CA ALA A 78 6.82 -0.56 13.91
C ALA A 78 6.97 0.15 12.55
N LEU A 79 6.52 -0.46 11.47
CA LEU A 79 6.54 0.15 10.13
C LEU A 79 5.48 1.25 10.03
N PHE A 80 4.29 1.01 10.58
CA PHE A 80 3.22 2.00 10.64
C PHE A 80 3.67 3.25 11.41
N THR A 81 4.24 3.10 12.61
CA THR A 81 4.67 4.25 13.42
C THR A 81 5.80 5.03 12.74
N ALA A 82 6.79 4.37 12.17
CA ALA A 82 7.87 5.02 11.43
C ALA A 82 7.32 5.81 10.22
N ALA A 83 6.37 5.24 9.48
CA ALA A 83 5.72 5.90 8.36
C ALA A 83 4.87 7.10 8.81
N HIS A 84 4.07 6.94 9.86
CA HIS A 84 3.27 8.01 10.46
C HIS A 84 4.12 9.20 10.89
N ASP A 85 5.22 8.95 11.61
CA ASP A 85 6.14 9.99 12.09
C ASP A 85 6.80 10.71 10.91
N ARG A 86 7.22 9.95 9.90
CA ARG A 86 7.85 10.52 8.69
C ARG A 86 6.88 11.39 7.90
N LEU A 87 5.63 10.94 7.69
CA LEU A 87 4.60 11.71 7.01
C LEU A 87 4.25 12.99 7.79
N THR A 88 4.12 12.89 9.10
CA THR A 88 3.88 14.03 9.98
C THR A 88 5.01 15.06 9.85
N ALA A 89 6.27 14.63 9.89
CA ALA A 89 7.43 15.49 9.71
C ALA A 89 7.47 16.14 8.31
N ALA A 90 6.96 15.46 7.29
CA ALA A 90 6.84 15.97 5.92
C ALA A 90 5.62 16.91 5.72
N GLY A 91 4.77 17.09 6.72
CA GLY A 91 3.53 17.84 6.59
C GLY A 91 2.51 17.17 5.66
N VAL A 92 2.61 15.84 5.52
CA VAL A 92 1.66 15.01 4.77
C VAL A 92 0.68 14.38 5.77
N ARG A 93 -0.62 14.66 5.59
CA ARG A 93 -1.64 14.20 6.52
C ARG A 93 -1.85 12.69 6.42
N THR A 94 -1.97 12.07 7.58
CA THR A 94 -2.46 10.71 7.82
C THR A 94 -3.41 10.76 9.03
N PRO A 95 -4.26 9.77 9.29
CA PRO A 95 -5.06 9.73 10.52
C PRO A 95 -4.15 9.90 11.74
N ARG A 96 -4.54 10.76 12.68
CA ARG A 96 -3.74 10.99 13.89
C ARG A 96 -3.60 9.69 14.68
N LEU A 97 -2.38 9.35 15.06
CA LEU A 97 -2.12 8.26 15.97
C LEU A 97 -2.50 8.71 17.41
N LEU A 98 -3.47 8.04 18.00
CA LEU A 98 -3.98 8.33 19.34
C LEU A 98 -3.30 7.44 20.39
N TYR A 99 -3.00 6.19 20.02
CA TYR A 99 -2.34 5.23 20.90
C TYR A 99 -1.66 4.12 20.08
N ALA A 100 -0.56 3.60 20.59
CA ALA A 100 0.13 2.45 20.00
C ALA A 100 0.51 1.46 21.11
N ASP A 101 0.20 0.18 20.93
CA ASP A 101 0.53 -0.88 21.88
C ASP A 101 1.33 -2.00 21.19
N ALA A 102 2.60 -2.08 21.54
CA ALA A 102 3.50 -3.20 21.17
C ALA A 102 3.67 -4.18 22.36
N THR A 103 3.06 -3.91 23.52
CA THR A 103 3.24 -4.73 24.72
C THR A 103 2.45 -6.02 24.67
N ARG A 104 1.38 -6.02 23.87
CA ARG A 104 0.43 -7.15 23.73
C ARG A 104 -0.24 -7.53 25.06
N THR A 105 -0.34 -6.58 25.99
CA THR A 105 -0.97 -6.80 27.30
C THR A 105 -2.45 -6.44 27.29
N LEU A 106 -2.85 -5.51 26.42
CA LEU A 106 -4.25 -5.07 26.28
C LEU A 106 -5.00 -5.90 25.23
N LEU A 107 -4.28 -6.33 24.22
CA LEU A 107 -4.73 -7.24 23.17
C LEU A 107 -3.55 -8.20 22.87
N ALA A 108 -3.80 -9.48 22.60
CA ALA A 108 -2.74 -10.46 22.27
C ALA A 108 -2.14 -10.24 20.85
N ALA A 109 -1.98 -8.97 20.45
CA ALA A 109 -1.45 -8.52 19.16
C ALA A 109 -0.89 -7.10 19.28
N ASP A 110 -0.03 -6.71 18.37
CA ASP A 110 0.33 -5.31 18.18
C ASP A 110 -0.89 -4.53 17.67
N ALA A 111 -1.12 -3.33 18.20
CA ALA A 111 -2.28 -2.55 17.83
C ALA A 111 -2.00 -1.03 17.83
N ALA A 112 -2.76 -0.30 17.01
CA ALA A 112 -2.80 1.16 17.04
C ALA A 112 -4.25 1.65 17.02
N VAL A 113 -4.52 2.71 17.78
CA VAL A 113 -5.78 3.45 17.75
C VAL A 113 -5.51 4.77 17.03
N VAL A 114 -6.29 5.03 15.99
CA VAL A 114 -6.14 6.21 15.16
C VAL A 114 -7.48 6.96 15.03
N GLU A 115 -7.39 8.22 14.59
CA GLU A 115 -8.53 9.05 14.21
C GLU A 115 -9.41 8.35 13.18
N ASP A 116 -10.73 8.40 13.34
CA ASP A 116 -11.67 7.98 12.31
C ASP A 116 -11.97 9.16 11.36
N LEU A 117 -11.61 9.00 10.10
CA LEU A 117 -11.88 9.98 9.06
C LEU A 117 -13.20 9.63 8.36
N THR A 118 -14.20 10.49 8.54
CA THR A 118 -15.58 10.19 8.17
C THR A 118 -16.04 10.80 6.84
N GLY A 119 -15.13 11.46 6.09
CA GLY A 119 -15.46 12.09 4.81
C GLY A 119 -15.47 11.13 3.60
N GLY A 120 -15.33 9.82 3.83
CA GLY A 120 -15.23 8.82 2.76
C GLY A 120 -13.84 8.75 2.13
N SER A 121 -13.70 7.98 1.06
CA SER A 121 -12.48 7.89 0.26
C SER A 121 -12.49 8.86 -0.91
N LEU A 122 -11.31 9.22 -1.41
CA LEU A 122 -11.19 9.99 -2.65
C LEU A 122 -11.78 9.22 -3.84
N GLN A 123 -11.68 7.88 -3.82
CA GLN A 123 -12.29 7.03 -4.84
C GLN A 123 -13.82 7.19 -4.89
N GLU A 124 -14.47 7.17 -3.73
CA GLU A 124 -15.92 7.38 -3.63
C GLU A 124 -16.30 8.81 -4.07
N ALA A 125 -15.51 9.81 -3.68
CA ALA A 125 -15.76 11.20 -4.09
C ALA A 125 -15.66 11.36 -5.61
N LEU A 126 -14.62 10.78 -6.25
CA LEU A 126 -14.43 10.86 -7.71
C LEU A 126 -15.53 10.13 -8.51
N ALA A 127 -16.17 9.11 -7.93
CA ALA A 127 -17.31 8.45 -8.56
C ALA A 127 -18.55 9.35 -8.65
N GLY A 128 -18.64 10.40 -7.82
CA GLY A 128 -19.73 11.36 -7.80
C GLY A 128 -19.61 12.50 -8.82
N ASP A 129 -18.46 12.68 -9.47
CA ASP A 129 -18.15 13.74 -10.46
C ASP A 129 -18.65 15.13 -10.03
N THR A 130 -18.27 15.52 -8.80
CA THR A 130 -18.70 16.79 -8.20
C THR A 130 -17.55 17.81 -8.14
N ARG A 131 -17.91 19.09 -7.96
CA ARG A 131 -16.92 20.16 -7.74
C ARG A 131 -16.07 19.91 -6.47
N GLU A 132 -16.67 19.32 -5.45
CA GLU A 132 -16.01 18.94 -4.22
C GLU A 132 -14.98 17.83 -4.46
N ALA A 133 -15.30 16.87 -5.33
CA ALA A 133 -14.38 15.81 -5.76
C ALA A 133 -13.17 16.38 -6.53
N GLU A 134 -13.40 17.31 -7.46
CA GLU A 134 -12.31 18.01 -8.16
C GLU A 134 -11.41 18.77 -7.20
N ALA A 135 -11.99 19.52 -6.25
CA ALA A 135 -11.22 20.23 -5.23
C ALA A 135 -10.45 19.30 -4.29
N ALA A 136 -10.98 18.10 -3.99
CA ALA A 136 -10.28 17.08 -3.23
C ALA A 136 -9.10 16.50 -4.03
N LEU A 137 -9.28 16.27 -5.33
CA LEU A 137 -8.24 15.80 -6.23
C LEU A 137 -7.09 16.82 -6.36
N ASP A 138 -7.39 18.12 -6.47
CA ASP A 138 -6.37 19.17 -6.52
C ASP A 138 -5.55 19.20 -5.20
N ARG A 139 -6.22 19.11 -4.05
CA ARG A 139 -5.54 19.00 -2.75
C ARG A 139 -4.70 17.72 -2.63
N PHE A 140 -5.19 16.62 -3.22
CA PHE A 140 -4.42 15.38 -3.28
C PHE A 140 -3.18 15.52 -4.18
N ALA A 141 -3.29 16.20 -5.32
CA ALA A 141 -2.14 16.50 -6.18
C ALA A 141 -1.05 17.29 -5.42
N ASP A 142 -1.44 18.31 -4.66
CA ASP A 142 -0.53 19.07 -3.81
C ASP A 142 0.11 18.20 -2.71
N LEU A 143 -0.65 17.27 -2.14
CA LEU A 143 -0.15 16.33 -1.14
C LEU A 143 0.90 15.39 -1.76
N VAL A 144 0.62 14.82 -2.93
CA VAL A 144 1.56 13.96 -3.68
C VAL A 144 2.84 14.73 -4.05
N ALA A 145 2.72 15.96 -4.53
CA ALA A 145 3.88 16.79 -4.85
C ALA A 145 4.75 17.03 -3.60
N ARG A 146 4.13 17.28 -2.44
CA ARG A 146 4.82 17.46 -1.15
C ARG A 146 5.50 16.17 -0.69
N LEU A 147 4.84 15.03 -0.84
CA LEU A 147 5.40 13.71 -0.55
C LEU A 147 6.66 13.47 -1.41
N HIS A 148 6.53 13.61 -2.72
CA HIS A 148 7.63 13.37 -3.66
C HIS A 148 8.76 14.38 -3.58
N ALA A 149 8.55 15.58 -2.99
CA ALA A 149 9.61 16.55 -2.72
C ALA A 149 10.56 16.10 -1.60
N GLN A 150 10.12 15.19 -0.73
CA GLN A 150 10.97 14.62 0.31
C GLN A 150 12.02 13.70 -0.31
N ARG A 151 13.28 13.82 0.12
CA ARG A 151 14.40 13.05 -0.42
C ARG A 151 15.05 12.21 0.68
N GLY A 152 15.45 10.98 0.31
CA GLY A 152 16.22 10.10 1.18
C GLY A 152 17.66 9.94 0.71
N PRO A 153 18.59 9.63 1.64
CA PRO A 153 19.99 9.37 1.31
C PRO A 153 20.22 8.03 0.62
N ALA A 154 19.26 7.11 0.73
CA ALA A 154 19.28 5.78 0.14
C ALA A 154 17.85 5.35 -0.19
N PHE A 155 17.69 4.34 -1.05
CA PHE A 155 16.39 3.69 -1.25
C PHE A 155 16.09 2.69 -0.12
N GLY A 156 14.82 2.44 0.16
CA GLY A 156 14.37 1.50 1.17
C GLY A 156 13.27 2.04 2.07
N SER A 157 12.74 1.18 2.93
CA SER A 157 11.72 1.54 3.93
C SER A 157 12.19 2.70 4.81
N VAL A 158 11.31 3.65 5.12
CA VAL A 158 11.62 4.75 6.04
C VAL A 158 12.09 4.24 7.40
N ALA A 159 11.52 3.13 7.89
CA ALA A 159 11.92 2.50 9.14
C ALA A 159 13.40 2.06 9.16
N LEU A 160 14.00 1.77 8.02
CA LEU A 160 15.41 1.42 7.90
C LEU A 160 16.27 2.65 7.63
N VAL A 161 15.92 3.42 6.59
CA VAL A 161 16.74 4.53 6.08
C VAL A 161 16.85 5.67 7.09
N ASP A 162 15.75 6.04 7.75
CA ASP A 162 15.76 7.11 8.76
C ASP A 162 16.51 6.70 10.05
N ASN A 163 16.73 5.40 10.26
CA ASN A 163 17.58 4.86 11.32
C ASN A 163 19.02 4.56 10.86
N GLY A 164 19.44 5.09 9.70
CA GLY A 164 20.81 4.98 9.21
C GLY A 164 21.17 3.62 8.60
N VAL A 165 20.18 2.75 8.39
CA VAL A 165 20.41 1.46 7.71
C VAL A 165 20.34 1.67 6.21
N VAL A 166 21.49 1.55 5.54
CA VAL A 166 21.58 1.61 4.09
C VAL A 166 21.47 0.19 3.53
N PRO A 167 20.53 -0.08 2.59
CA PRO A 167 20.48 -1.37 1.90
C PRO A 167 21.80 -1.68 1.21
N LYS A 168 22.30 -2.89 1.38
CA LYS A 168 23.56 -3.32 0.77
C LYS A 168 23.32 -3.70 -0.68
N GLY A 169 23.93 -2.96 -1.59
CA GLY A 169 23.96 -3.29 -3.02
C GLY A 169 22.64 -3.04 -3.75
N GLY A 170 22.72 -3.03 -5.07
CA GLY A 170 21.55 -2.88 -5.93
C GLY A 170 21.16 -1.42 -6.17
N SER A 171 20.07 -1.30 -6.91
CA SER A 171 19.42 -0.04 -7.28
C SER A 171 17.92 -0.31 -7.37
N CYS A 172 17.10 0.74 -7.48
CA CYS A 172 15.64 0.57 -7.53
C CYS A 172 15.21 -0.28 -8.72
N GLU A 173 15.72 0.01 -9.93
CA GLU A 173 15.39 -0.74 -11.13
C GLU A 173 15.81 -2.21 -11.03
N ARG A 174 16.97 -2.51 -10.46
CA ARG A 174 17.42 -3.90 -10.27
C ARG A 174 16.48 -4.67 -9.34
N LEU A 175 16.07 -4.06 -8.23
CA LEU A 175 15.12 -4.68 -7.32
C LEU A 175 13.78 -4.95 -7.98
N VAL A 176 13.30 -4.00 -8.80
CA VAL A 176 12.04 -4.16 -9.54
C VAL A 176 12.17 -5.28 -10.57
N THR A 177 13.29 -5.35 -11.30
CA THR A 177 13.58 -6.42 -12.26
C THR A 177 13.61 -7.78 -11.58
N GLU A 178 14.38 -7.93 -10.49
CA GLU A 178 14.45 -9.18 -9.73
C GLU A 178 13.07 -9.57 -9.13
N GLY A 179 12.26 -8.56 -8.75
CA GLY A 179 10.88 -8.75 -8.31
C GLY A 179 9.99 -9.29 -9.42
N ALA A 180 10.05 -8.67 -10.60
CA ALA A 180 9.26 -9.06 -11.77
C ALA A 180 9.56 -10.50 -12.21
N LEU A 181 10.84 -10.89 -12.32
CA LEU A 181 11.25 -12.24 -12.66
C LEU A 181 10.76 -13.28 -11.63
N ARG A 182 10.83 -12.95 -10.32
CA ARG A 182 10.24 -13.81 -9.28
C ARG A 182 8.72 -13.95 -9.41
N ASP A 183 8.03 -12.87 -9.78
CA ASP A 183 6.57 -12.85 -9.94
C ASP A 183 6.14 -13.63 -11.20
N ILE A 184 6.93 -13.59 -12.29
CA ILE A 184 6.74 -14.44 -13.48
C ILE A 184 6.83 -15.92 -13.06
N ALA A 185 7.92 -16.33 -12.43
CA ALA A 185 8.13 -17.70 -12.00
C ALA A 185 7.03 -18.19 -11.04
N ALA A 186 6.65 -17.35 -10.06
CA ALA A 186 5.58 -17.67 -9.12
C ALA A 186 4.22 -17.78 -9.78
N SER A 187 3.94 -16.95 -10.79
CA SER A 187 2.68 -16.96 -11.53
C SER A 187 2.61 -18.12 -12.53
N ALA A 188 3.71 -18.45 -13.20
CA ALA A 188 3.80 -19.57 -14.12
C ALA A 188 3.46 -20.92 -13.46
N ALA A 189 3.82 -21.09 -12.19
CA ALA A 189 3.45 -22.26 -11.41
C ALA A 189 1.92 -22.39 -11.17
N ARG A 190 1.13 -21.32 -11.40
CA ARG A 190 -0.29 -21.19 -11.06
C ARG A 190 -1.20 -20.91 -12.26
N ASP A 191 -0.68 -20.32 -13.31
CA ASP A 191 -1.44 -19.96 -14.52
C ASP A 191 -0.70 -20.38 -15.79
N ARG A 192 -1.38 -21.20 -16.63
CA ARG A 192 -0.81 -21.77 -17.86
C ARG A 192 -0.46 -20.71 -18.91
N ARG A 193 -1.12 -19.56 -18.90
CA ARG A 193 -0.89 -18.46 -19.86
C ARG A 193 0.47 -17.79 -19.56
N ILE A 194 0.77 -17.57 -18.29
CA ILE A 194 2.11 -17.10 -17.89
C ILE A 194 3.15 -18.17 -18.13
N ALA A 195 2.85 -19.44 -17.81
CA ALA A 195 3.77 -20.54 -18.08
C ALA A 195 4.14 -20.65 -19.58
N ALA A 196 3.18 -20.41 -20.48
CA ALA A 196 3.42 -20.45 -21.92
C ALA A 196 4.22 -19.25 -22.44
N ALA A 197 4.16 -18.10 -21.77
CA ALA A 197 4.87 -16.86 -22.14
C ALA A 197 6.07 -16.56 -21.22
N HIS A 198 6.52 -17.54 -20.43
CA HIS A 198 7.52 -17.33 -19.37
C HIS A 198 8.81 -16.74 -19.92
N ASP A 199 9.43 -17.41 -20.87
CA ASP A 199 10.73 -17.00 -21.42
C ASP A 199 10.63 -15.64 -22.14
N GLU A 200 9.53 -15.41 -22.87
CA GLU A 200 9.28 -14.13 -23.56
C GLU A 200 9.07 -12.98 -22.58
N LEU A 201 8.39 -13.21 -21.46
CA LEU A 201 8.22 -12.21 -20.39
C LEU A 201 9.54 -11.90 -19.68
N ASP A 202 10.38 -12.92 -19.44
CA ASP A 202 11.71 -12.73 -18.85
C ASP A 202 12.58 -11.87 -19.78
N ASP A 203 12.63 -12.19 -21.10
CA ASP A 203 13.36 -11.42 -22.11
C ASP A 203 12.89 -9.96 -22.15
N VAL A 204 11.59 -9.71 -22.15
CA VAL A 204 11.02 -8.34 -22.14
C VAL A 204 11.40 -7.59 -20.87
N VAL A 205 11.35 -8.23 -19.70
CA VAL A 205 11.75 -7.59 -18.42
C VAL A 205 13.24 -7.22 -18.46
N GLU A 206 14.10 -8.09 -18.97
CA GLU A 206 15.54 -7.84 -19.08
C GLU A 206 15.85 -6.75 -20.12
N GLU A 207 15.17 -6.73 -21.25
CA GLU A 207 15.28 -5.68 -22.26
C GLU A 207 14.92 -4.31 -21.69
N LEU A 208 13.75 -4.20 -21.05
CA LEU A 208 13.29 -2.97 -20.41
C LEU A 208 14.25 -2.51 -19.30
N ALA A 209 14.78 -3.44 -18.51
CA ALA A 209 15.75 -3.13 -17.47
C ALA A 209 17.06 -2.60 -18.03
N SER A 210 17.50 -3.10 -19.20
CA SER A 210 18.74 -2.67 -19.86
C SER A 210 18.71 -1.20 -20.33
N ALA A 211 17.53 -0.66 -20.60
CA ALA A 211 17.32 0.74 -20.99
C ALA A 211 17.37 1.69 -19.79
N VAL A 212 17.13 1.20 -18.57
CA VAL A 212 17.05 2.02 -17.36
C VAL A 212 18.42 2.25 -16.73
N ARG A 213 18.78 3.52 -16.49
CA ARG A 213 20.06 3.87 -15.84
C ARG A 213 19.88 4.01 -14.33
N PRO A 214 20.80 3.47 -13.50
CA PRO A 214 20.78 3.67 -12.07
C PRO A 214 20.75 5.16 -11.69
N ARG A 215 20.08 5.49 -10.59
CA ARG A 215 20.07 6.85 -10.05
C ARG A 215 20.36 6.84 -8.55
N SER A 216 20.77 8.00 -8.03
CA SER A 216 21.15 8.21 -6.62
C SER A 216 20.22 9.14 -5.88
N ARG A 217 19.10 9.53 -6.48
CA ARG A 217 18.11 10.43 -5.88
C ARG A 217 16.81 9.69 -5.70
N PHE A 218 16.36 9.53 -4.47
CA PHE A 218 15.17 8.78 -4.10
C PHE A 218 14.14 9.72 -3.49
N SER A 219 12.92 9.63 -3.95
CA SER A 219 11.78 10.36 -3.39
C SER A 219 11.07 9.52 -2.33
N LEU A 220 10.42 10.18 -1.39
CA LEU A 220 9.48 9.51 -0.52
C LEU A 220 8.25 9.12 -1.33
N VAL A 221 7.90 7.83 -1.34
CA VAL A 221 6.75 7.26 -2.03
C VAL A 221 5.94 6.39 -1.08
N HIS A 222 4.63 6.36 -1.27
CA HIS A 222 3.74 5.48 -0.53
C HIS A 222 3.96 4.00 -0.91
N GLY A 223 4.15 3.76 -2.22
CA GLY A 223 4.45 2.45 -2.79
C GLY A 223 3.28 1.79 -3.51
N GLU A 224 2.04 2.08 -3.11
CA GLU A 224 0.81 1.53 -3.70
C GLU A 224 -0.32 2.59 -3.72
N LEU A 225 0.03 3.86 -3.95
CA LEU A 225 -0.92 4.97 -3.82
C LEU A 225 -2.02 4.93 -4.89
N GLY A 226 -3.26 4.93 -4.41
CA GLY A 226 -4.47 5.05 -5.21
C GLY A 226 -5.53 5.88 -4.48
N PRO A 227 -6.61 6.26 -5.13
CA PRO A 227 -7.66 7.08 -4.52
C PRO A 227 -8.41 6.36 -3.38
N ASP A 228 -8.34 5.05 -3.30
CA ASP A 228 -8.84 4.20 -2.21
C ASP A 228 -7.94 4.26 -0.96
N HIS A 229 -6.64 4.57 -1.11
CA HIS A 229 -5.72 4.80 0.00
C HIS A 229 -5.68 6.27 0.46
N VAL A 230 -6.68 7.06 0.05
CA VAL A 230 -6.84 8.46 0.44
C VAL A 230 -8.21 8.64 1.08
N LEU A 231 -8.24 8.86 2.39
CA LEU A 231 -9.46 9.23 3.09
C LEU A 231 -9.58 10.75 3.17
N LEU A 232 -10.82 11.22 3.22
CA LEU A 232 -11.13 12.62 3.35
C LEU A 232 -11.59 12.95 4.77
N THR A 233 -11.17 14.10 5.27
CA THR A 233 -11.80 14.69 6.46
C THR A 233 -13.19 15.20 6.12
N ALA A 234 -13.99 15.56 7.13
CA ALA A 234 -15.28 16.23 6.93
C ALA A 234 -15.18 17.54 6.12
N GLN A 235 -13.97 18.16 6.07
CA GLN A 235 -13.68 19.36 5.28
C GLN A 235 -13.05 19.03 3.92
N GLY A 236 -13.06 17.76 3.50
CA GLY A 236 -12.52 17.31 2.22
C GLY A 236 -11.00 17.38 2.11
N GLN A 237 -10.24 17.40 3.24
CA GLN A 237 -8.79 17.34 3.22
C GLN A 237 -8.33 15.90 3.06
N PRO A 238 -7.40 15.60 2.11
CA PRO A 238 -6.90 14.24 1.91
C PRO A 238 -5.95 13.84 3.03
N ALA A 239 -6.03 12.57 3.43
CA ALA A 239 -5.12 11.91 4.36
C ALA A 239 -4.77 10.52 3.84
N LEU A 240 -3.50 10.15 3.87
CA LEU A 240 -3.01 8.86 3.42
C LEU A 240 -3.27 7.79 4.46
N VAL A 241 -3.72 6.61 4.02
CA VAL A 241 -3.85 5.40 4.83
C VAL A 241 -3.07 4.25 4.20
N ASP A 242 -2.91 3.14 4.90
CA ASP A 242 -2.15 1.97 4.47
C ASP A 242 -0.66 2.29 4.22
N VAL A 243 -0.07 3.03 5.15
CA VAL A 243 1.22 3.71 4.98
C VAL A 243 2.44 2.85 5.34
N GLU A 244 2.28 1.62 5.80
CA GLU A 244 3.38 0.74 6.25
C GLU A 244 4.41 0.48 5.15
N GLY A 245 3.99 0.60 3.88
CA GLY A 245 4.84 0.49 2.69
C GLY A 245 5.71 1.71 2.39
N LEU A 246 5.58 2.80 3.15
CA LEU A 246 6.28 4.07 2.91
C LEU A 246 7.79 3.88 2.81
N ARG A 247 8.38 4.39 1.73
CA ARG A 247 9.79 4.19 1.42
C ARG A 247 10.37 5.33 0.61
N TYR A 248 11.70 5.41 0.61
CA TYR A 248 12.44 6.19 -0.37
C TYR A 248 12.69 5.33 -1.60
N PHE A 249 12.22 5.79 -2.74
CA PHE A 249 12.30 5.02 -3.99
C PHE A 249 12.25 5.93 -5.22
N ASP A 250 12.22 5.33 -6.41
CA ASP A 250 11.97 6.07 -7.64
C ASP A 250 10.53 6.55 -7.70
N VAL A 251 10.35 7.82 -8.02
CA VAL A 251 9.03 8.45 -8.11
C VAL A 251 8.14 7.79 -9.18
N GLU A 252 8.75 7.24 -10.22
CA GLU A 252 8.05 6.55 -11.31
C GLU A 252 7.28 5.33 -10.80
N TRP A 253 7.76 4.66 -9.74
CA TRP A 253 7.03 3.56 -9.08
C TRP A 253 5.65 4.02 -8.62
N GLU A 254 5.59 5.14 -7.91
CA GLU A 254 4.31 5.71 -7.46
C GLU A 254 3.43 6.14 -8.64
N HIS A 255 4.03 6.77 -9.66
CA HIS A 255 3.29 7.25 -10.83
C HIS A 255 2.69 6.12 -11.67
N VAL A 256 3.24 4.91 -11.64
CA VAL A 256 2.60 3.72 -12.25
C VAL A 256 1.29 3.39 -11.52
N PHE A 257 1.29 3.31 -10.19
CA PHE A 257 0.08 3.06 -9.42
C PHE A 257 -0.95 4.19 -9.60
N LEU A 258 -0.52 5.44 -9.50
CA LEU A 258 -1.39 6.61 -9.70
C LEU A 258 -2.03 6.60 -11.09
N ARG A 259 -1.26 6.26 -12.14
CA ARG A 259 -1.80 6.15 -13.51
C ARG A 259 -2.83 5.04 -13.62
N LEU A 260 -2.56 3.86 -13.04
CA LEU A 260 -3.47 2.71 -13.06
C LEU A 260 -4.79 2.99 -12.32
N ARG A 261 -4.70 3.66 -11.16
CA ARG A 261 -5.81 3.79 -10.22
C ARG A 261 -6.68 5.04 -10.46
N LEU A 262 -6.08 6.11 -10.97
CA LEU A 262 -6.80 7.38 -11.25
C LEU A 262 -7.34 7.46 -12.67
N GLY A 263 -6.83 6.66 -13.61
CA GLY A 263 -7.29 6.65 -14.98
C GLY A 263 -7.31 8.05 -15.62
N SER A 264 -8.49 8.52 -16.03
CA SER A 264 -8.69 9.85 -16.64
C SER A 264 -8.36 11.05 -15.72
N HIS A 265 -8.31 10.85 -14.41
CA HIS A 265 -7.93 11.88 -13.45
C HIS A 265 -6.41 12.03 -13.27
N TYR A 266 -5.62 11.06 -13.70
CA TYR A 266 -4.16 11.06 -13.53
C TYR A 266 -3.44 12.31 -14.09
N PRO A 267 -3.84 12.91 -15.23
CA PRO A 267 -3.15 14.09 -15.76
C PRO A 267 -3.02 15.26 -14.77
N ARG A 268 -3.90 15.34 -13.76
CA ARG A 268 -3.80 16.34 -12.67
C ARG A 268 -2.57 16.15 -11.77
N LEU A 269 -2.05 14.92 -11.69
CA LEU A 269 -0.93 14.53 -10.81
C LEU A 269 0.38 14.34 -11.55
N ARG A 270 0.39 14.43 -12.89
CA ARG A 270 1.60 14.19 -13.67
C ARG A 270 2.67 15.25 -13.37
N THR A 271 3.82 14.77 -12.91
CA THR A 271 5.03 15.57 -12.73
C THR A 271 5.85 15.56 -14.02
N ALA A 272 6.44 16.69 -14.37
CA ALA A 272 7.38 16.77 -15.48
C ALA A 272 8.70 16.03 -15.15
N GLY A 273 9.35 15.49 -16.17
CA GLY A 273 10.69 14.89 -16.04
C GLY A 273 10.69 13.45 -15.49
N LEU A 274 9.57 12.74 -15.58
CA LEU A 274 9.53 11.30 -15.36
C LEU A 274 10.30 10.58 -16.48
N ASP A 275 11.03 9.53 -16.11
CA ASP A 275 11.78 8.68 -17.01
C ASP A 275 10.83 7.64 -17.63
N GLU A 276 10.61 7.72 -18.94
CA GLU A 276 9.63 6.86 -19.65
C GLU A 276 10.10 5.40 -19.73
N ASP A 277 11.42 5.13 -19.85
CA ASP A 277 11.95 3.75 -19.83
C ASP A 277 11.70 3.11 -18.45
N ARG A 278 11.91 3.87 -17.39
CA ARG A 278 11.64 3.45 -16.03
C ARG A 278 10.15 3.24 -15.77
N LEU A 279 9.30 4.13 -16.27
CA LEU A 279 7.85 3.96 -16.20
C LEU A 279 7.38 2.69 -16.92
N ARG A 280 8.00 2.37 -18.08
CA ARG A 280 7.64 1.18 -18.86
C ARG A 280 8.02 -0.11 -18.14
N LEU A 281 9.24 -0.20 -17.60
CA LEU A 281 9.71 -1.32 -16.77
C LEU A 281 8.79 -1.50 -15.54
N TYR A 282 8.55 -0.42 -14.80
CA TYR A 282 7.79 -0.48 -13.56
C TYR A 282 6.31 -0.80 -13.81
N ARG A 283 5.76 -0.39 -14.95
CA ARG A 283 4.40 -0.76 -15.35
C ARG A 283 4.26 -2.26 -15.57
N LEU A 284 5.20 -2.89 -16.30
CA LEU A 284 5.19 -4.35 -16.47
C LEU A 284 5.35 -5.06 -15.13
N ALA A 285 6.34 -4.68 -14.33
CA ALA A 285 6.57 -5.26 -13.01
C ALA A 285 5.34 -5.15 -12.09
N THR A 286 4.64 -4.00 -12.12
CA THR A 286 3.39 -3.82 -11.35
C THR A 286 2.29 -4.75 -11.84
N HIS A 287 2.12 -4.93 -13.15
CA HIS A 287 1.14 -5.89 -13.67
C HIS A 287 1.48 -7.32 -13.23
N LEU A 288 2.73 -7.74 -13.29
CA LEU A 288 3.19 -9.07 -12.85
C LEU A 288 2.95 -9.27 -11.34
N SER A 289 3.26 -8.29 -10.52
CA SER A 289 3.02 -8.33 -9.08
C SER A 289 1.51 -8.44 -8.74
N LEU A 290 0.66 -7.71 -9.48
CA LEU A 290 -0.80 -7.76 -9.34
C LEU A 290 -1.44 -9.04 -9.97
N VAL A 291 -0.65 -9.90 -10.61
CA VAL A 291 -1.00 -11.28 -10.91
C VAL A 291 -0.54 -12.21 -9.80
N ALA A 292 0.74 -12.16 -9.44
CA ALA A 292 1.36 -13.10 -8.51
C ALA A 292 0.77 -13.03 -7.09
N GLY A 293 0.55 -11.81 -6.59
CA GLY A 293 -0.02 -11.59 -5.26
C GLY A 293 -1.42 -12.17 -5.10
N PRO A 294 -2.39 -11.75 -5.93
CA PRO A 294 -3.75 -12.29 -5.88
C PRO A 294 -3.83 -13.79 -6.16
N LEU A 295 -2.99 -14.38 -7.02
CA LEU A 295 -2.94 -15.83 -7.22
C LEU A 295 -2.56 -16.57 -5.92
N ARG A 296 -1.60 -16.04 -5.14
CA ARG A 296 -1.24 -16.62 -3.82
C ARG A 296 -2.38 -16.48 -2.82
N LEU A 297 -3.03 -15.32 -2.75
CA LEU A 297 -4.19 -15.12 -1.86
C LEU A 297 -5.37 -16.04 -2.21
N LEU A 298 -5.51 -16.42 -3.48
CA LEU A 298 -6.52 -17.40 -3.93
C LEU A 298 -6.22 -18.82 -3.44
N GLU A 299 -5.02 -19.16 -3.04
CA GLU A 299 -4.69 -20.44 -2.39
C GLU A 299 -5.14 -20.47 -0.93
N GLY A 300 -5.24 -19.32 -0.28
CA GLY A 300 -5.67 -19.15 1.10
C GLY A 300 -7.19 -18.95 1.27
N ASP A 301 -7.55 -18.36 2.41
CA ASP A 301 -8.94 -18.15 2.86
C ASP A 301 -9.41 -16.69 2.71
N PHE A 302 -8.74 -15.87 1.89
CA PHE A 302 -9.16 -14.49 1.65
C PHE A 302 -10.61 -14.44 1.11
N PRO A 303 -11.50 -13.64 1.72
CA PRO A 303 -12.94 -13.75 1.49
C PRO A 303 -13.38 -13.30 0.10
N ASP A 304 -12.81 -12.23 -0.44
CA ASP A 304 -13.22 -11.68 -1.74
C ASP A 304 -12.46 -12.32 -2.91
N ARG A 305 -12.77 -13.56 -3.16
CA ARG A 305 -12.16 -14.34 -4.25
C ARG A 305 -12.58 -13.85 -5.64
N VAL A 306 -13.74 -13.20 -5.77
CA VAL A 306 -14.23 -12.66 -7.04
C VAL A 306 -13.41 -11.46 -7.45
N ALA A 307 -13.18 -10.51 -6.53
CA ALA A 307 -12.30 -9.37 -6.78
C ALA A 307 -10.88 -9.82 -7.12
N LEU A 308 -10.30 -10.79 -6.37
CA LEU A 308 -8.95 -11.30 -6.67
C LEU A 308 -8.85 -11.87 -8.09
N ARG A 309 -9.82 -12.67 -8.53
CA ARG A 309 -9.82 -13.19 -9.90
C ARG A 309 -9.94 -12.09 -10.94
N GLY A 310 -10.76 -11.07 -10.69
CA GLY A 310 -10.89 -9.90 -11.55
C GLY A 310 -9.55 -9.16 -11.71
N ILE A 311 -8.82 -8.97 -10.61
CA ILE A 311 -7.49 -8.37 -10.60
C ILE A 311 -6.52 -9.22 -11.44
N VAL A 312 -6.45 -10.53 -11.20
CA VAL A 312 -5.60 -11.44 -11.98
C VAL A 312 -5.90 -11.33 -13.47
N GLU A 313 -7.14 -11.48 -13.90
CA GLU A 313 -7.51 -11.47 -15.31
C GLU A 313 -7.19 -10.14 -16.00
N HIS A 314 -7.43 -9.02 -15.30
CA HIS A 314 -7.10 -7.70 -15.82
C HIS A 314 -5.58 -7.54 -16.04
N HIS A 315 -4.79 -7.81 -14.99
CA HIS A 315 -3.36 -7.55 -15.02
C HIS A 315 -2.58 -8.58 -15.84
N LEU A 316 -3.04 -9.83 -15.87
CA LEU A 316 -2.49 -10.85 -16.75
C LEU A 316 -2.57 -10.44 -18.23
N ARG A 317 -3.75 -10.00 -18.68
CA ARG A 317 -3.93 -9.52 -20.05
C ARG A 317 -2.98 -8.35 -20.36
N ARG A 318 -2.87 -7.40 -19.41
CA ARG A 318 -1.99 -6.23 -19.57
C ARG A 318 -0.51 -6.60 -19.57
N ALA A 319 -0.09 -7.61 -18.81
CA ALA A 319 1.28 -8.10 -18.84
C ALA A 319 1.61 -8.80 -20.18
N LEU A 320 0.69 -9.61 -20.71
CA LEU A 320 0.87 -10.31 -21.99
C LEU A 320 0.87 -9.37 -23.21
N GLU A 321 0.29 -8.17 -23.13
CA GLU A 321 0.38 -7.16 -24.19
C GLU A 321 1.83 -6.73 -24.45
N PHE A 322 2.71 -6.77 -23.45
CA PHE A 322 4.13 -6.42 -23.61
C PHE A 322 4.91 -7.44 -24.46
N VAL A 323 4.48 -8.69 -24.53
CA VAL A 323 5.10 -9.74 -25.37
C VAL A 323 4.84 -9.51 -26.86
N GLY A 324 3.84 -8.73 -27.22
CA GLY A 324 3.48 -8.43 -28.60
C GLY A 324 3.90 -7.05 -29.10
N GLU A 325 4.51 -6.21 -28.22
CA GLU A 325 5.02 -4.89 -28.57
C GLU A 325 6.47 -4.97 -29.10
#